data_5142b67b0b98736efa19572838ae18e8
#
_entry.id   5142b67b0b98736efa19572838ae18e8
#
_cell.length_a   1.000
_cell.length_b   1.000
_cell.length_c   1.000
_cell.angle_alpha   90.00
_cell.angle_beta   90.00
_cell.angle_gamma   90.00
#
_symmetry.space_group_name_H-M   'P 1'
#
loop_
_entity.id
_entity.type
_entity.pdbx_description
1 polymer ?
#
loop_
_entity_poly.entity_id
_entity_poly.type
_entity_poly.pdbx_seq_one_letter_code
_entity_poly.pdbx_strand_id
1 'polypeptide(L)'
;LYQSPHVYRFNERVKLRGIEVEDQLLVDAFVQVDQARRECDLSLSFFEATTLAAFVIFKDQLCDVWVLEVGLGGRLDVVNVVNPDVAVITNIGLDHTDWLGDSIEKIAFEKAGIIRPNIPVVFGGQQQIPQAILAKTQQCNAPLYAVNRDYFYEACADGQSWAFASSGTTLKLPTGSLALDNISTAVAAI
;
A
#
# COMPACT_ATOMS: atom_id res chain seq x y z
N LEU A 1 2.83 -7.61 -6.90
CA LEU A 1 1.83 -6.61 -6.53
C LEU A 1 0.51 -7.32 -6.20
N TYR A 2 -0.08 -6.97 -5.07
CA TYR A 2 -1.47 -7.25 -4.71
C TYR A 2 -2.26 -5.95 -4.66
N GLN A 3 -3.41 -5.89 -5.34
CA GLN A 3 -4.26 -4.70 -5.44
C GLN A 3 -5.75 -5.05 -5.44
N SER A 4 -6.62 -4.10 -5.10
CA SER A 4 -8.07 -4.26 -5.08
C SER A 4 -8.83 -2.92 -5.25
N PRO A 5 -10.05 -2.98 -5.84
CA PRO A 5 -10.68 -4.10 -6.52
C PRO A 5 -10.07 -4.37 -7.90
N HIS A 6 -10.48 -5.45 -8.57
CA HIS A 6 -10.29 -5.61 -10.01
C HIS A 6 -11.41 -4.89 -10.78
N VAL A 7 -11.16 -4.57 -12.05
CA VAL A 7 -12.13 -3.89 -12.92
C VAL A 7 -12.77 -4.87 -13.92
N TYR A 8 -11.98 -5.68 -14.60
CA TYR A 8 -12.44 -6.62 -15.64
C TYR A 8 -12.21 -8.07 -15.27
N ARG A 9 -11.03 -8.40 -14.73
CA ARG A 9 -10.60 -9.77 -14.46
C ARG A 9 -10.08 -9.89 -13.04
N PHE A 10 -10.40 -11.01 -12.41
CA PHE A 10 -9.93 -11.32 -11.06
C PHE A 10 -8.39 -11.30 -10.95
N ASN A 11 -7.69 -11.74 -12.01
CA ASN A 11 -6.23 -11.82 -12.10
C ASN A 11 -5.53 -10.46 -11.91
N GLU A 12 -6.21 -9.35 -12.23
CA GLU A 12 -5.70 -7.98 -12.00
C GLU A 12 -5.24 -7.76 -10.55
N ARG A 13 -5.83 -8.51 -9.60
CA ARG A 13 -5.50 -8.41 -8.17
C ARG A 13 -4.10 -8.88 -7.82
N VAL A 14 -3.53 -9.77 -8.63
CA VAL A 14 -2.22 -10.37 -8.35
C VAL A 14 -1.34 -10.28 -9.59
N LYS A 15 -0.23 -9.54 -9.47
CA LYS A 15 0.73 -9.38 -10.58
C LYS A 15 2.13 -9.79 -10.13
N LEU A 16 2.79 -10.55 -10.98
CA LEU A 16 4.21 -10.91 -10.86
C LEU A 16 4.99 -10.14 -11.92
N ARG A 17 5.98 -9.33 -11.50
CA ARG A 17 6.78 -8.48 -12.42
C ARG A 17 5.92 -7.62 -13.36
N GLY A 18 4.79 -7.12 -12.86
CA GLY A 18 3.86 -6.28 -13.63
C GLY A 18 2.88 -7.03 -14.54
N ILE A 19 2.93 -8.37 -14.61
CA ILE A 19 2.06 -9.21 -15.43
C ILE A 19 1.05 -9.91 -14.53
N GLU A 20 -0.22 -9.94 -14.94
CA GLU A 20 -1.27 -10.67 -14.24
C GLU A 20 -0.93 -12.16 -14.19
N VAL A 21 -1.21 -12.78 -13.04
CA VAL A 21 -1.00 -14.22 -12.87
C VAL A 21 -2.01 -15.02 -13.70
N GLU A 22 -1.62 -16.22 -14.12
CA GLU A 22 -2.50 -17.16 -14.83
C GLU A 22 -3.55 -17.76 -13.90
N ASP A 23 -4.69 -18.18 -14.46
CA ASP A 23 -5.82 -18.74 -13.72
C ASP A 23 -5.41 -19.95 -12.87
N GLN A 24 -4.57 -20.82 -13.41
CA GLN A 24 -4.13 -22.04 -12.71
C GLN A 24 -3.36 -21.71 -11.42
N LEU A 25 -2.53 -20.68 -11.45
CA LEU A 25 -1.77 -20.24 -10.27
C LEU A 25 -2.68 -19.76 -9.16
N LEU A 26 -3.76 -19.04 -9.53
CA LEU A 26 -4.79 -18.61 -8.57
C LEU A 26 -5.56 -19.80 -8.01
N VAL A 27 -5.97 -20.74 -8.86
CA VAL A 27 -6.70 -21.94 -8.43
C VAL A 27 -5.88 -22.75 -7.45
N ASP A 28 -4.61 -23.00 -7.74
CA ASP A 28 -3.70 -23.77 -6.88
C ASP A 28 -3.50 -23.07 -5.52
N ALA A 29 -3.37 -21.75 -5.50
CA ALA A 29 -3.26 -20.98 -4.28
C ALA A 29 -4.56 -21.02 -3.45
N PHE A 30 -5.73 -20.89 -4.09
CA PHE A 30 -7.01 -21.02 -3.40
C PHE A 30 -7.24 -22.42 -2.83
N VAL A 31 -6.78 -23.47 -3.50
CA VAL A 31 -6.84 -24.86 -2.95
C VAL A 31 -6.01 -24.96 -1.67
N GLN A 32 -4.80 -24.39 -1.64
CA GLN A 32 -3.98 -24.37 -0.42
C GLN A 32 -4.65 -23.59 0.71
N VAL A 33 -5.22 -22.40 0.42
CA VAL A 33 -5.94 -21.58 1.41
C VAL A 33 -7.18 -22.32 1.93
N ASP A 34 -7.95 -22.98 1.05
CA ASP A 34 -9.15 -23.75 1.45
C ASP A 34 -8.78 -24.96 2.32
N GLN A 35 -7.68 -25.64 2.00
CA GLN A 35 -7.18 -26.73 2.85
C GLN A 35 -6.79 -26.20 4.24
N ALA A 36 -6.00 -25.15 4.32
CA ALA A 36 -5.55 -24.57 5.58
C ALA A 36 -6.73 -24.08 6.45
N ARG A 37 -7.71 -23.39 5.86
CA ARG A 37 -8.89 -22.94 6.61
C ARG A 37 -9.72 -24.10 7.19
N ARG A 38 -9.82 -25.21 6.45
CA ARG A 38 -10.52 -26.44 6.95
C ARG A 38 -9.77 -27.08 8.09
N GLU A 39 -8.43 -27.17 8.00
CA GLU A 39 -7.59 -27.73 9.05
C GLU A 39 -7.66 -26.90 10.34
N CYS A 40 -7.83 -25.57 10.22
CA CYS A 40 -7.97 -24.65 11.34
C CYS A 40 -9.42 -24.45 11.81
N ASP A 41 -10.40 -25.06 11.14
CA ASP A 41 -11.85 -24.86 11.38
C ASP A 41 -12.25 -23.37 11.36
N LEU A 42 -11.77 -22.63 10.37
CA LEU A 42 -12.01 -21.20 10.21
C LEU A 42 -12.94 -20.92 9.01
N SER A 43 -13.67 -19.81 9.08
CA SER A 43 -14.32 -19.18 7.92
C SER A 43 -13.49 -17.97 7.48
N LEU A 44 -13.42 -17.76 6.16
CA LEU A 44 -12.73 -16.61 5.57
C LEU A 44 -13.74 -15.83 4.73
N SER A 45 -13.68 -14.52 4.81
CA SER A 45 -14.35 -13.65 3.85
C SER A 45 -13.69 -13.76 2.47
N PHE A 46 -14.37 -13.27 1.45
CA PHE A 46 -13.80 -13.20 0.09
C PHE A 46 -12.46 -12.46 0.06
N PHE A 47 -12.38 -11.33 0.76
CA PHE A 47 -11.17 -10.53 0.77
C PHE A 47 -10.01 -11.23 1.49
N GLU A 48 -10.27 -11.85 2.65
CA GLU A 48 -9.26 -12.63 3.38
C GLU A 48 -8.74 -13.80 2.55
N ALA A 49 -9.63 -14.59 1.95
CA ALA A 49 -9.23 -15.71 1.10
C ALA A 49 -8.37 -15.23 -0.10
N THR A 50 -8.77 -14.13 -0.73
CA THR A 50 -8.03 -13.54 -1.87
C THR A 50 -6.64 -13.05 -1.46
N THR A 51 -6.54 -12.35 -0.33
CA THR A 51 -5.27 -11.84 0.20
C THR A 51 -4.32 -12.99 0.55
N LEU A 52 -4.83 -14.03 1.22
CA LEU A 52 -4.02 -15.20 1.57
C LEU A 52 -3.55 -15.96 0.32
N ALA A 53 -4.40 -16.09 -0.71
CA ALA A 53 -3.99 -16.68 -1.98
C ALA A 53 -2.87 -15.87 -2.66
N ALA A 54 -2.93 -14.54 -2.62
CA ALA A 54 -1.84 -13.70 -3.12
C ALA A 54 -0.53 -13.93 -2.34
N PHE A 55 -0.59 -14.06 -1.01
CA PHE A 55 0.59 -14.35 -0.18
C PHE A 55 1.20 -15.72 -0.48
N VAL A 56 0.36 -16.74 -0.70
CA VAL A 56 0.81 -18.09 -1.14
C VAL A 56 1.57 -17.96 -2.46
N ILE A 57 0.98 -17.27 -3.45
CA ILE A 57 1.61 -17.06 -4.76
C ILE A 57 2.96 -16.36 -4.62
N PHE A 58 3.04 -15.26 -3.87
CA PHE A 58 4.29 -14.51 -3.73
C PHE A 58 5.39 -15.30 -3.03
N LYS A 59 5.02 -16.09 -2.02
CA LYS A 59 5.92 -17.01 -1.32
C LYS A 59 6.42 -18.10 -2.26
N ASP A 60 5.52 -18.79 -2.97
CA ASP A 60 5.85 -19.92 -3.83
C ASP A 60 6.66 -19.49 -5.07
N GLN A 61 6.44 -18.27 -5.56
CA GLN A 61 7.18 -17.64 -6.63
C GLN A 61 8.47 -16.94 -6.17
N LEU A 62 8.83 -17.06 -4.87
CA LEU A 62 10.05 -16.49 -4.27
C LEU A 62 10.23 -15.00 -4.61
N CYS A 63 9.16 -14.21 -4.46
CA CYS A 63 9.21 -12.79 -4.74
C CYS A 63 10.06 -12.06 -3.69
N ASP A 64 11.08 -11.32 -4.15
CA ASP A 64 11.97 -10.53 -3.28
C ASP A 64 11.25 -9.32 -2.66
N VAL A 65 10.29 -8.75 -3.40
CA VAL A 65 9.52 -7.56 -2.98
C VAL A 65 8.02 -7.81 -3.15
N TRP A 66 7.28 -7.53 -2.09
CA TRP A 66 5.82 -7.59 -2.07
C TRP A 66 5.26 -6.18 -1.95
N VAL A 67 4.53 -5.72 -2.97
CA VAL A 67 3.76 -4.47 -2.91
C VAL A 67 2.32 -4.84 -2.61
N LEU A 68 1.84 -4.43 -1.45
CA LEU A 68 0.55 -4.87 -0.90
C LEU A 68 -0.38 -3.67 -0.69
N GLU A 69 -1.51 -3.67 -1.37
CA GLU A 69 -2.56 -2.68 -1.17
C GLU A 69 -3.53 -3.13 -0.08
N VAL A 70 -3.79 -2.23 0.88
CA VAL A 70 -4.84 -2.41 1.90
C VAL A 70 -6.21 -2.26 1.24
N GLY A 71 -7.14 -3.17 1.54
CA GLY A 71 -8.50 -3.09 1.00
C GLY A 71 -9.31 -1.94 1.61
N LEU A 72 -9.25 -1.79 2.95
CA LEU A 72 -9.97 -0.73 3.67
C LEU A 72 -9.25 -0.32 4.96
N GLY A 73 -9.05 0.98 5.12
CA GLY A 73 -8.46 1.55 6.33
C GLY A 73 -6.99 1.20 6.52
N GLY A 74 -6.69 0.12 7.22
CA GLY A 74 -5.35 -0.39 7.47
C GLY A 74 -5.26 -1.24 8.73
N ARG A 75 -5.63 -0.68 9.88
CA ARG A 75 -5.45 -1.29 11.21
C ARG A 75 -6.02 -2.71 11.33
N LEU A 76 -7.21 -2.93 10.82
CA LEU A 76 -7.94 -4.21 10.89
C LEU A 76 -7.97 -4.96 9.55
N ASP A 77 -7.25 -4.47 8.55
CA ASP A 77 -7.19 -5.13 7.26
C ASP A 77 -6.32 -6.39 7.31
N VAL A 78 -6.72 -7.42 6.57
CA VAL A 78 -6.00 -8.70 6.53
C VAL A 78 -4.57 -8.53 5.98
N VAL A 79 -4.33 -7.59 5.06
CA VAL A 79 -2.99 -7.28 4.55
C VAL A 79 -2.05 -6.88 5.68
N ASN A 80 -2.58 -6.27 6.74
CA ASN A 80 -1.81 -5.79 7.89
C ASN A 80 -1.27 -6.90 8.82
N VAL A 81 -1.51 -8.17 8.50
CA VAL A 81 -0.87 -9.30 9.19
C VAL A 81 0.63 -9.39 8.86
N VAL A 82 1.05 -8.88 7.72
CA VAL A 82 2.45 -8.82 7.29
C VAL A 82 3.11 -7.58 7.88
N ASN A 83 4.31 -7.75 8.45
CA ASN A 83 5.11 -6.61 8.87
C ASN A 83 5.80 -5.99 7.64
N PRO A 84 5.59 -4.71 7.35
CA PRO A 84 6.22 -4.06 6.20
C PRO A 84 7.67 -3.68 6.49
N ASP A 85 8.49 -3.54 5.43
CA ASP A 85 9.78 -2.86 5.48
C ASP A 85 9.63 -1.35 5.27
N VAL A 86 8.55 -0.94 4.58
CA VAL A 86 8.13 0.46 4.40
C VAL A 86 6.61 0.52 4.45
N ALA A 87 6.05 1.41 5.25
CA ALA A 87 4.62 1.71 5.26
C ALA A 87 4.33 2.96 4.43
N VAL A 88 3.36 2.88 3.51
CA VAL A 88 2.99 4.01 2.65
C VAL A 88 1.54 4.41 2.89
N ILE A 89 1.30 5.69 3.18
CA ILE A 89 -0.02 6.31 3.27
C ILE A 89 -0.08 7.38 2.18
N THR A 90 -0.77 7.09 1.08
CA THR A 90 -0.77 7.94 -0.11
C THR A 90 -1.45 9.28 0.13
N ASN A 91 -2.67 9.26 0.66
CA ASN A 91 -3.43 10.44 1.05
C ASN A 91 -4.52 10.07 2.05
N ILE A 92 -5.18 11.08 2.63
CA ILE A 92 -6.36 10.89 3.48
C ILE A 92 -7.44 11.85 3.01
N GLY A 93 -8.59 11.29 2.66
CA GLY A 93 -9.80 12.00 2.32
C GLY A 93 -10.99 11.48 3.10
N LEU A 94 -12.10 12.19 3.08
CA LEU A 94 -13.38 11.71 3.61
C LEU A 94 -13.96 10.69 2.61
N ASP A 95 -13.68 9.42 2.88
CA ASP A 95 -14.18 8.29 2.12
C ASP A 95 -14.47 7.12 3.06
N HIS A 96 -15.40 6.25 2.67
CA HIS A 96 -15.81 5.11 3.49
C HIS A 96 -16.21 5.48 4.92
N THR A 97 -16.87 6.62 5.10
CA THR A 97 -17.19 7.21 6.41
C THR A 97 -18.02 6.32 7.30
N ASP A 98 -18.85 5.44 6.72
CA ASP A 98 -19.66 4.45 7.45
C ASP A 98 -18.80 3.40 8.20
N TRP A 99 -17.55 3.20 7.76
CA TRP A 99 -16.64 2.19 8.31
C TRP A 99 -15.45 2.81 9.03
N LEU A 100 -14.87 3.87 8.47
CA LEU A 100 -13.62 4.46 8.96
C LEU A 100 -13.85 5.67 9.88
N GLY A 101 -15.10 6.16 9.93
CA GLY A 101 -15.48 7.33 10.70
C GLY A 101 -15.60 8.61 9.87
N ASP A 102 -16.22 9.62 10.47
CA ASP A 102 -16.73 10.84 9.86
C ASP A 102 -15.73 12.01 9.86
N SER A 103 -14.47 11.76 10.20
CA SER A 103 -13.44 12.81 10.24
C SER A 103 -12.09 12.30 9.70
N ILE A 104 -11.31 13.24 9.18
CA ILE A 104 -9.94 12.99 8.71
C ILE A 104 -9.08 12.31 9.78
N GLU A 105 -9.21 12.70 11.05
CA GLU A 105 -8.45 12.10 12.15
C GLU A 105 -8.84 10.66 12.45
N LYS A 106 -10.13 10.30 12.36
CA LYS A 106 -10.58 8.90 12.52
C LYS A 106 -10.07 8.04 11.38
N ILE A 107 -10.18 8.50 10.13
CA ILE A 107 -9.66 7.80 8.95
C ILE A 107 -8.13 7.67 9.04
N ALA A 108 -7.45 8.72 9.47
CA ALA A 108 -6.01 8.72 9.68
C ALA A 108 -5.59 7.70 10.75
N PHE A 109 -6.34 7.57 11.83
CA PHE A 109 -6.10 6.57 12.87
C PHE A 109 -6.16 5.13 12.32
N GLU A 110 -7.18 4.81 11.52
CA GLU A 110 -7.29 3.48 10.89
C GLU A 110 -6.13 3.23 9.91
N LYS A 111 -5.76 4.21 9.09
CA LYS A 111 -4.63 4.08 8.16
C LYS A 111 -3.27 3.99 8.89
N ALA A 112 -3.08 4.76 9.96
CA ALA A 112 -1.87 4.71 10.79
C ALA A 112 -1.65 3.35 11.48
N GLY A 113 -2.66 2.49 11.51
CA GLY A 113 -2.57 1.13 12.05
C GLY A 113 -1.61 0.20 11.31
N ILE A 114 -1.12 0.58 10.12
CA ILE A 114 -0.08 -0.18 9.38
C ILE A 114 1.35 0.15 9.86
N ILE A 115 1.53 1.21 10.65
CA ILE A 115 2.85 1.67 11.12
C ILE A 115 3.40 0.68 12.15
N ARG A 116 4.66 0.30 12.00
CA ARG A 116 5.39 -0.62 12.89
C ARG A 116 6.58 0.07 13.57
N PRO A 117 7.06 -0.46 14.71
CA PRO A 117 8.23 0.08 15.40
C PRO A 117 9.46 0.14 14.51
N ASN A 118 10.10 1.31 14.45
CA ASN A 118 11.32 1.61 13.70
C ASN A 118 11.23 1.42 12.17
N ILE A 119 10.03 1.19 11.63
CA ILE A 119 9.84 1.03 10.18
C ILE A 119 9.53 2.39 9.55
N PRO A 120 10.19 2.77 8.45
CA PRO A 120 9.94 4.04 7.77
C PRO A 120 8.52 4.13 7.24
N VAL A 121 7.96 5.33 7.32
CA VAL A 121 6.62 5.69 6.85
C VAL A 121 6.75 6.79 5.80
N VAL A 122 6.14 6.58 4.64
CA VAL A 122 6.00 7.62 3.61
C VAL A 122 4.58 8.13 3.59
N PHE A 123 4.41 9.45 3.69
CA PHE A 123 3.12 10.12 3.63
C PHE A 123 3.06 11.05 2.41
N GLY A 124 2.16 10.72 1.47
CA GLY A 124 1.99 11.45 0.19
C GLY A 124 0.87 12.48 0.19
N GLY A 125 0.17 12.69 1.33
CA GLY A 125 -0.92 13.66 1.41
C GLY A 125 -0.44 15.09 1.35
N GLN A 126 -1.05 15.91 0.48
CA GLN A 126 -0.72 17.33 0.30
C GLN A 126 -1.22 18.22 1.45
N GLN A 127 -2.16 17.74 2.25
CA GLN A 127 -2.70 18.44 3.41
C GLN A 127 -1.74 18.37 4.61
N GLN A 128 -2.05 19.12 5.65
CA GLN A 128 -1.36 18.97 6.92
C GLN A 128 -1.41 17.51 7.39
N ILE A 129 -0.28 17.00 7.88
CA ILE A 129 -0.18 15.62 8.38
C ILE A 129 -1.14 15.46 9.58
N PRO A 130 -2.10 14.53 9.53
CA PRO A 130 -3.03 14.32 10.63
C PRO A 130 -2.32 13.94 11.92
N GLN A 131 -2.88 14.39 13.05
CA GLN A 131 -2.33 14.17 14.38
C GLN A 131 -2.23 12.68 14.71
N ALA A 132 -3.16 11.86 14.23
CA ALA A 132 -3.15 10.41 14.41
C ALA A 132 -1.90 9.75 13.81
N ILE A 133 -1.44 10.20 12.63
CA ILE A 133 -0.19 9.72 12.01
C ILE A 133 1.02 10.16 12.82
N LEU A 134 1.10 11.45 13.20
CA LEU A 134 2.21 11.97 13.99
C LEU A 134 2.35 11.23 15.32
N ALA A 135 1.24 11.06 16.04
CA ALA A 135 1.23 10.34 17.32
C ALA A 135 1.68 8.87 17.15
N LYS A 136 1.21 8.19 16.09
CA LYS A 136 1.56 6.79 15.85
C LYS A 136 3.01 6.62 15.44
N THR A 137 3.55 7.48 14.58
CA THR A 137 4.98 7.46 14.21
C THR A 137 5.87 7.74 15.41
N GLN A 138 5.51 8.69 16.27
CA GLN A 138 6.22 8.96 17.51
C GLN A 138 6.16 7.76 18.48
N GLN A 139 4.99 7.17 18.69
CA GLN A 139 4.81 5.97 19.53
C GLN A 139 5.67 4.79 19.05
N CYS A 140 5.79 4.62 17.75
CA CYS A 140 6.55 3.53 17.12
C CYS A 140 8.03 3.88 16.88
N ASN A 141 8.48 5.10 17.21
CA ASN A 141 9.81 5.58 16.82
C ASN A 141 10.07 5.36 15.32
N ALA A 142 9.04 5.54 14.48
CA ALA A 142 9.08 5.28 13.05
C ALA A 142 9.49 6.55 12.29
N PRO A 143 10.55 6.52 11.46
CA PRO A 143 10.89 7.66 10.63
C PRO A 143 9.75 8.02 9.68
N LEU A 144 9.35 9.29 9.65
CA LEU A 144 8.27 9.78 8.80
C LEU A 144 8.82 10.70 7.71
N TYR A 145 8.60 10.32 6.45
CA TYR A 145 8.94 11.09 5.26
C TYR A 145 7.64 11.59 4.60
N ALA A 146 7.47 12.91 4.56
CA ALA A 146 6.25 13.52 4.06
C ALA A 146 6.54 14.43 2.86
N VAL A 147 5.62 14.42 1.90
CA VAL A 147 5.66 15.33 0.76
C VAL A 147 5.65 16.79 1.23
N ASN A 148 6.32 17.67 0.49
CA ASN A 148 6.51 19.09 0.80
C ASN A 148 7.26 19.39 2.12
N ARG A 149 7.80 18.37 2.78
CA ARG A 149 8.66 18.51 3.96
C ARG A 149 10.01 17.80 3.77
N ASP A 150 10.00 16.53 3.39
CA ASP A 150 11.18 15.66 3.30
C ASP A 150 11.48 15.29 1.85
N TYR A 151 10.48 15.29 0.99
CA TYR A 151 10.62 15.14 -0.45
C TYR A 151 9.69 16.08 -1.21
N PHE A 152 10.10 16.43 -2.41
CA PHE A 152 9.44 17.41 -3.27
C PHE A 152 9.39 16.89 -4.70
N TYR A 153 8.43 17.36 -5.47
CA TYR A 153 8.33 17.06 -6.90
C TYR A 153 7.74 18.24 -7.65
N GLU A 154 8.13 18.38 -8.91
CA GLU A 154 7.61 19.39 -9.82
C GLU A 154 7.62 18.92 -11.27
N ALA A 155 6.65 19.34 -12.06
CA ALA A 155 6.66 19.12 -13.50
C ALA A 155 7.72 20.01 -14.16
N CYS A 156 8.55 19.44 -15.04
CA CYS A 156 9.52 20.22 -15.79
C CYS A 156 8.86 21.01 -16.93
N ALA A 157 9.48 22.12 -17.30
CA ALA A 157 8.98 23.01 -18.36
C ALA A 157 8.91 22.34 -19.76
N ASP A 158 9.59 21.21 -19.95
CA ASP A 158 9.57 20.44 -21.20
C ASP A 158 8.25 19.66 -21.42
N GLY A 159 7.39 19.55 -20.40
CA GLY A 159 6.13 18.80 -20.43
C GLY A 159 6.29 17.29 -20.59
N GLN A 160 7.55 16.78 -20.63
CA GLN A 160 7.85 15.36 -20.85
C GLN A 160 8.55 14.70 -19.66
N SER A 161 8.95 15.50 -18.67
CA SER A 161 9.65 15.03 -17.48
C SER A 161 9.18 15.75 -16.22
N TRP A 162 9.55 15.20 -15.08
CA TRP A 162 9.35 15.80 -13.77
C TRP A 162 10.58 15.59 -12.90
N ALA A 163 10.77 16.44 -11.92
CA ALA A 163 11.85 16.37 -10.97
C ALA A 163 11.35 15.85 -9.62
N PHE A 164 12.12 14.96 -9.02
CA PHE A 164 11.96 14.50 -7.64
C PHE A 164 13.19 14.93 -6.84
N ALA A 165 13.01 15.46 -5.65
CA ALA A 165 14.10 15.85 -4.77
C ALA A 165 13.87 15.37 -3.34
N SER A 166 14.88 14.74 -2.75
CA SER A 166 14.90 14.32 -1.35
C SER A 166 16.34 14.23 -0.84
N SER A 167 16.59 14.74 0.37
CA SER A 167 17.87 14.59 1.11
C SER A 167 19.13 14.89 0.28
N GLY A 168 19.08 15.94 -0.55
CA GLY A 168 20.21 16.35 -1.40
C GLY A 168 20.34 15.57 -2.72
N THR A 169 19.45 14.62 -3.00
CA THR A 169 19.36 13.90 -4.27
C THR A 169 18.27 14.51 -5.13
N THR A 170 18.56 14.76 -6.40
CA THR A 170 17.56 15.17 -7.40
C THR A 170 17.56 14.20 -8.56
N LEU A 171 16.39 13.70 -8.90
CA LEU A 171 16.16 12.79 -10.02
C LEU A 171 15.29 13.50 -11.07
N LYS A 172 15.65 13.37 -12.34
CA LYS A 172 14.77 13.75 -13.45
C LYS A 172 14.18 12.49 -14.06
N LEU A 173 12.87 12.40 -14.08
CA LEU A 173 12.13 11.20 -14.46
C LEU A 173 11.16 11.51 -15.60
N PRO A 174 10.90 10.57 -16.52
CA PRO A 174 9.92 10.77 -17.59
C PRO A 174 8.50 10.89 -17.03
N THR A 175 7.68 11.72 -17.67
CA THR A 175 6.26 11.81 -17.36
C THR A 175 5.54 10.54 -17.83
N GLY A 176 4.71 9.95 -16.97
CA GLY A 176 3.85 8.81 -17.25
C GLY A 176 2.38 9.19 -17.24
N SER A 177 1.51 8.20 -17.28
CA SER A 177 0.05 8.37 -17.19
C SER A 177 -0.49 8.51 -15.76
N LEU A 178 0.34 8.27 -14.76
CA LEU A 178 -0.06 8.35 -13.35
C LEU A 178 0.09 9.78 -12.81
N ALA A 179 -0.73 10.11 -11.80
CA ALA A 179 -0.63 11.38 -11.10
C ALA A 179 0.74 11.53 -10.42
N LEU A 180 1.33 12.71 -10.52
CA LEU A 180 2.67 12.98 -9.96
C LEU A 180 2.74 12.77 -8.44
N ASP A 181 1.66 13.06 -7.71
CA ASP A 181 1.52 12.82 -6.28
C ASP A 181 1.79 11.34 -5.93
N ASN A 182 1.13 10.43 -6.68
CA ASN A 182 1.25 9.00 -6.44
C ASN A 182 2.64 8.47 -6.85
N ILE A 183 3.15 8.93 -8.01
CA ILE A 183 4.48 8.51 -8.48
C ILE A 183 5.56 9.03 -7.53
N SER A 184 5.49 10.28 -7.08
CA SER A 184 6.49 10.85 -6.17
C SER A 184 6.50 10.14 -4.82
N THR A 185 5.31 9.77 -4.32
CA THR A 185 5.18 8.98 -3.09
C THR A 185 5.78 7.58 -3.26
N ALA A 186 5.57 6.94 -4.42
CA ALA A 186 6.18 5.64 -4.72
C ALA A 186 7.71 5.73 -4.83
N VAL A 187 8.25 6.79 -5.47
CA VAL A 187 9.70 7.03 -5.56
C VAL A 187 10.31 7.30 -4.17
N ALA A 188 9.59 8.00 -3.28
CA ALA A 188 10.03 8.24 -1.92
C ALA A 188 10.07 6.96 -1.05
N ALA A 189 9.38 5.90 -1.45
CA ALA A 189 9.33 4.63 -0.74
C ALA A 189 10.42 3.62 -1.16
N ILE A 190 11.20 3.96 -2.19
CA ILE A 190 12.29 3.12 -2.74
C ILE A 190 13.64 3.62 -2.26
#